data_701a23dd3015ec2fbdf13e5c392e9218
#
_entry.id   701a23dd3015ec2fbdf13e5c392e9218
#
_cell.length_a   1.000
_cell.length_b   1.000
_cell.length_c   1.000
_cell.angle_alpha   90.00
_cell.angle_beta   90.00
_cell.angle_gamma   90.00
#
_symmetry.space_group_name_H-M   'P 1'
#
loop_
_entity.id
_entity.type
_entity.pdbx_description
1 polymer ?
#
loop_
_entity_poly.entity_id
_entity_poly.type
_entity_poly.pdbx_seq_one_letter_code
_entity_poly.pdbx_strand_id
1 'polypeptide(L)'
;MPYQSSPPSAEEKARYAAIDRFIYSLKKIPRFEVRLGKLSYIHGEFVQKRVDVLLSVDLVRMSWGRQIQRAVLLSGDSDLVPAVQAAKDAGVLTQVYYSRRSVHDELLQACDDRFEIIRELIDSVKLER
;
A
#
# COMPACT_ATOMS: atom_id res chain seq x y z
N MET A 1 10.70 -18.71 5.73
CA MET A 1 9.54 -19.27 6.42
C MET A 1 8.96 -18.25 7.36
N PRO A 2 7.68 -18.06 7.32
CA PRO A 2 7.06 -17.21 8.33
C PRO A 2 7.23 -17.88 9.69
N TYR A 3 7.63 -17.11 10.62
CA TYR A 3 7.90 -17.62 11.93
C TYR A 3 6.82 -17.22 12.91
N GLN A 4 6.39 -18.14 13.72
CA GLN A 4 5.43 -17.85 14.78
C GLN A 4 6.00 -18.34 16.09
N SER A 5 6.31 -17.42 16.96
CA SER A 5 6.81 -17.74 18.28
C SER A 5 5.67 -18.09 19.25
N SER A 6 4.51 -17.54 19.03
CA SER A 6 3.36 -17.74 19.91
C SER A 6 2.07 -17.47 19.13
N PRO A 7 0.96 -18.03 19.59
CA PRO A 7 -0.33 -17.74 18.97
C PRO A 7 -0.65 -16.25 19.10
N PRO A 8 -1.31 -15.66 18.11
CA PRO A 8 -1.72 -14.27 18.21
C PRO A 8 -2.72 -14.07 19.35
N SER A 9 -2.67 -12.90 19.96
CA SER A 9 -3.62 -12.52 20.98
C SER A 9 -5.02 -12.36 20.37
N ALA A 10 -6.03 -12.27 21.22
CA ALA A 10 -7.38 -12.03 20.74
C ALA A 10 -7.48 -10.70 19.98
N GLU A 11 -6.74 -9.69 20.45
CA GLU A 11 -6.70 -8.39 19.80
C GLU A 11 -6.06 -8.48 18.42
N GLU A 12 -4.97 -9.23 18.30
CA GLU A 12 -4.32 -9.44 17.03
C GLU A 12 -5.21 -10.22 16.06
N LYS A 13 -5.91 -11.24 16.55
CA LYS A 13 -6.84 -12.00 15.73
C LYS A 13 -7.96 -11.11 15.18
N ALA A 14 -8.49 -10.22 16.03
CA ALA A 14 -9.51 -9.28 15.60
C ALA A 14 -8.98 -8.34 14.51
N ARG A 15 -7.74 -7.90 14.66
CA ARG A 15 -7.09 -7.03 13.67
C ARG A 15 -6.90 -7.74 12.35
N TYR A 16 -6.43 -8.98 12.36
CA TYR A 16 -6.26 -9.77 11.14
C TYR A 16 -7.59 -10.02 10.45
N ALA A 17 -8.61 -10.34 11.21
CA ALA A 17 -9.94 -10.55 10.66
C ALA A 17 -10.48 -9.29 9.98
N ALA A 18 -10.23 -8.12 10.58
CA ALA A 18 -10.65 -6.85 10.00
C ALA A 18 -9.90 -6.57 8.70
N ILE A 19 -8.60 -6.84 8.67
CA ILE A 19 -7.79 -6.66 7.47
C ILE A 19 -8.26 -7.60 6.36
N ASP A 20 -8.52 -8.86 6.70
CA ASP A 20 -9.00 -9.84 5.72
C ASP A 20 -10.32 -9.41 5.11
N ARG A 21 -11.24 -8.90 5.92
CA ARG A 21 -12.53 -8.41 5.43
C ARG A 21 -12.34 -7.20 4.52
N PHE A 22 -11.42 -6.32 4.87
CA PHE A 22 -11.13 -5.15 4.05
C PHE A 22 -10.58 -5.57 2.69
N ILE A 23 -9.59 -6.47 2.68
CA ILE A 23 -8.99 -6.97 1.44
C ILE A 23 -10.04 -7.66 0.59
N TYR A 24 -10.90 -8.47 1.21
CA TYR A 24 -11.97 -9.15 0.49
C TYR A 24 -12.91 -8.15 -0.17
N SER A 25 -13.24 -7.06 0.54
CA SER A 25 -14.07 -5.99 -0.01
C SER A 25 -13.40 -5.30 -1.19
N LEU A 26 -12.08 -5.07 -1.10
CA LEU A 26 -11.34 -4.45 -2.18
C LEU A 26 -11.35 -5.32 -3.44
N LYS A 27 -11.24 -6.64 -3.26
CA LYS A 27 -11.22 -7.57 -4.40
C LYS A 27 -12.52 -7.57 -5.18
N LYS A 28 -13.60 -7.12 -4.57
CA LYS A 28 -14.91 -7.05 -5.24
C LYS A 28 -15.10 -5.81 -6.09
N ILE A 29 -14.22 -4.82 -5.94
CA ILE A 29 -14.35 -3.57 -6.67
C ILE A 29 -13.87 -3.81 -8.11
N PRO A 30 -14.70 -3.49 -9.11
CA PRO A 30 -14.28 -3.67 -10.51
C PRO A 30 -13.03 -2.85 -10.82
N ARG A 31 -12.13 -3.44 -11.59
CA ARG A 31 -10.87 -2.81 -11.98
C ARG A 31 -9.93 -2.53 -10.82
N PHE A 32 -10.16 -3.20 -9.71
CA PHE A 32 -9.32 -3.05 -8.53
C PHE A 32 -8.57 -4.36 -8.32
N GLU A 33 -7.27 -4.33 -8.57
CA GLU A 33 -6.43 -5.51 -8.41
C GLU A 33 -5.71 -5.45 -7.09
N VAL A 34 -5.82 -6.52 -6.32
CA VAL A 34 -5.17 -6.63 -5.03
C VAL A 34 -4.06 -7.66 -5.12
N ARG A 35 -2.85 -7.24 -4.78
CA ARG A 35 -1.68 -8.11 -4.71
C ARG A 35 -1.09 -8.01 -3.32
N LEU A 36 -0.84 -9.17 -2.75
CA LEU A 36 -0.33 -9.25 -1.39
C LEU A 36 1.14 -9.66 -1.40
N GLY A 37 1.93 -8.97 -0.62
CA GLY A 37 3.31 -9.35 -0.40
C GLY A 37 3.41 -10.39 0.71
N LYS A 38 4.63 -10.81 0.97
CA LYS A 38 4.92 -11.73 2.06
C LYS A 38 5.30 -10.97 3.31
N LEU A 39 4.78 -11.43 4.44
CA LEU A 39 5.16 -10.93 5.74
C LEU A 39 6.09 -11.95 6.40
N SER A 40 7.24 -11.49 6.83
CA SER A 40 8.21 -12.33 7.54
C SER A 40 8.45 -11.78 8.93
N TYR A 41 8.66 -12.68 9.88
CA TYR A 41 8.98 -12.32 11.25
C TYR A 41 10.47 -12.53 11.47
N ILE A 42 11.20 -11.45 11.68
CA ILE A 42 12.64 -11.48 11.82
C ILE A 42 13.02 -10.65 13.04
N HIS A 43 13.82 -11.24 13.94
CA HIS A 43 14.33 -10.56 15.12
C HIS A 43 13.26 -9.91 15.98
N GLY A 44 12.12 -10.57 16.11
CA GLY A 44 11.03 -10.05 16.93
C GLY A 44 10.15 -9.03 16.24
N GLU A 45 10.40 -8.75 14.99
CA GLU A 45 9.61 -7.78 14.22
C GLU A 45 9.08 -8.37 12.94
N PHE A 46 7.87 -7.94 12.56
CA PHE A 46 7.35 -8.28 11.24
C PHE A 46 7.98 -7.40 10.19
N VAL A 47 8.57 -8.03 9.19
CA VAL A 47 9.18 -7.33 8.08
C VAL A 47 8.40 -7.68 6.81
N GLN A 48 7.88 -6.67 6.14
CA GLN A 48 7.20 -6.86 4.87
C GLN A 48 8.25 -6.92 3.77
N LYS A 49 8.67 -8.13 3.49
CA LYS A 49 9.63 -8.33 2.41
C LYS A 49 8.90 -8.46 1.09
N ARG A 50 9.50 -7.91 0.05
CA ARG A 50 9.01 -7.98 -1.32
C ARG A 50 7.76 -7.16 -1.62
N VAL A 51 7.10 -6.58 -0.62
CA VAL A 51 5.90 -5.77 -0.88
C VAL A 51 6.28 -4.56 -1.71
N ASP A 52 7.31 -3.83 -1.30
CA ASP A 52 7.74 -2.63 -2.02
C ASP A 52 8.30 -2.97 -3.39
N VAL A 53 9.03 -4.08 -3.50
CA VAL A 53 9.56 -4.52 -4.79
C VAL A 53 8.43 -4.90 -5.73
N LEU A 54 7.46 -5.67 -5.26
CA LEU A 54 6.31 -6.07 -6.07
C LEU A 54 5.49 -4.86 -6.49
N LEU A 55 5.25 -3.94 -5.58
CA LEU A 55 4.51 -2.72 -5.87
C LEU A 55 5.26 -1.89 -6.91
N SER A 56 6.57 -1.73 -6.74
CA SER A 56 7.38 -0.96 -7.67
C SER A 56 7.37 -1.58 -9.07
N VAL A 57 7.56 -2.89 -9.15
CA VAL A 57 7.55 -3.61 -10.43
C VAL A 57 6.18 -3.49 -11.10
N ASP A 58 5.11 -3.68 -10.36
CA ASP A 58 3.76 -3.57 -10.91
C ASP A 58 3.46 -2.16 -11.39
N LEU A 59 3.85 -1.15 -10.61
CA LEU A 59 3.62 0.24 -10.97
C LEU A 59 4.34 0.59 -12.28
N VAL A 60 5.60 0.22 -12.40
CA VAL A 60 6.37 0.51 -13.61
C VAL A 60 5.82 -0.27 -14.80
N ARG A 61 5.56 -1.56 -14.62
CA ARG A 61 5.08 -2.42 -15.69
C ARG A 61 3.72 -1.94 -16.22
N MET A 62 2.80 -1.62 -15.32
CA MET A 62 1.47 -1.19 -15.72
C MET A 62 1.48 0.20 -16.33
N SER A 63 2.36 1.07 -15.87
CA SER A 63 2.49 2.42 -16.41
C SER A 63 3.05 2.39 -17.83
N TRP A 64 4.13 1.68 -18.06
CA TRP A 64 4.75 1.60 -19.38
C TRP A 64 4.01 0.69 -20.34
N GLY A 65 3.25 -0.27 -19.80
CA GLY A 65 2.34 -1.10 -20.60
C GLY A 65 1.03 -0.40 -20.94
N ARG A 66 0.85 0.84 -20.53
CA ARG A 66 -0.36 1.64 -20.78
C ARG A 66 -1.62 1.01 -20.22
N GLN A 67 -1.47 0.28 -19.12
CA GLN A 67 -2.59 -0.38 -18.45
C GLN A 67 -3.29 0.53 -17.47
N ILE A 68 -2.60 1.57 -17.00
CA ILE A 68 -3.15 2.53 -16.04
C ILE A 68 -2.86 3.94 -16.50
N GLN A 69 -3.70 4.86 -16.06
CA GLN A 69 -3.55 6.30 -16.31
C GLN A 69 -3.36 7.06 -15.00
N ARG A 70 -3.73 6.45 -13.91
CA ARG A 70 -3.62 7.01 -12.57
C ARG A 70 -3.15 5.93 -11.61
N ALA A 71 -2.18 6.26 -10.79
CA ALA A 71 -1.72 5.39 -9.73
C ALA A 71 -2.00 6.04 -8.39
N VAL A 72 -2.70 5.33 -7.53
CA VAL A 72 -2.97 5.80 -6.17
C VAL A 72 -2.20 4.91 -5.23
N LEU A 73 -1.30 5.50 -4.47
CA LEU A 73 -0.43 4.76 -3.56
C LEU A 73 -0.83 5.05 -2.12
N LEU A 74 -0.80 4.03 -1.31
CA LEU A 74 -0.99 4.14 0.12
C LEU A 74 0.32 3.73 0.77
N SER A 75 1.21 4.68 1.02
CA SER A 75 2.54 4.38 1.51
C SER A 75 3.25 5.65 1.97
N GLY A 76 4.34 5.48 2.69
CA GLY A 76 5.23 6.57 3.05
C GLY A 76 6.68 6.26 2.70
N ASP A 77 6.94 5.17 2.00
CA ASP A 77 8.27 4.63 1.81
C ASP A 77 9.00 5.31 0.65
N SER A 78 10.17 5.87 0.93
CA SER A 78 10.99 6.52 -0.09
C SER A 78 11.54 5.53 -1.12
N ASP A 79 11.55 4.24 -0.84
CA ASP A 79 11.98 3.23 -1.79
C ASP A 79 11.08 3.17 -3.02
N LEU A 80 9.89 3.73 -2.96
CA LEU A 80 8.97 3.79 -4.09
C LEU A 80 9.27 4.94 -5.06
N VAL A 81 10.13 5.88 -4.68
CA VAL A 81 10.40 7.08 -5.48
C VAL A 81 10.83 6.74 -6.91
N PRO A 82 11.78 5.81 -7.14
CA PRO A 82 12.17 5.50 -8.52
C PRO A 82 11.00 4.97 -9.36
N ALA A 83 10.14 4.15 -8.77
CA ALA A 83 8.98 3.62 -9.48
C ALA A 83 7.96 4.72 -9.80
N VAL A 84 7.75 5.64 -8.86
CA VAL A 84 6.87 6.79 -9.08
C VAL A 84 7.38 7.65 -10.21
N GLN A 85 8.68 7.93 -10.23
CA GLN A 85 9.28 8.73 -11.30
C GLN A 85 9.15 8.05 -12.66
N ALA A 86 9.35 6.74 -12.70
CA ALA A 86 9.17 5.97 -13.92
C ALA A 86 7.73 6.02 -14.42
N ALA A 87 6.77 5.93 -13.49
CA ALA A 87 5.36 6.02 -13.85
C ALA A 87 5.01 7.39 -14.40
N LYS A 88 5.53 8.45 -13.79
CA LYS A 88 5.31 9.81 -14.28
C LYS A 88 5.91 10.00 -15.67
N ASP A 89 7.10 9.45 -15.90
CA ASP A 89 7.73 9.52 -17.21
C ASP A 89 6.87 8.82 -18.27
N ALA A 90 6.11 7.83 -17.88
CA ALA A 90 5.19 7.13 -18.77
C ALA A 90 3.84 7.87 -18.92
N GLY A 91 3.68 9.01 -18.28
CA GLY A 91 2.46 9.81 -18.39
C GLY A 91 1.37 9.45 -17.40
N VAL A 92 1.71 8.74 -16.35
CA VAL A 92 0.74 8.33 -15.33
C VAL A 92 0.65 9.40 -14.24
N LEU A 93 -0.57 9.77 -13.87
CA LEU A 93 -0.81 10.66 -12.74
C LEU A 93 -0.61 9.87 -11.45
N THR A 94 0.26 10.37 -10.58
CA THR A 94 0.59 9.68 -9.34
C THR A 94 0.05 10.45 -8.13
N GLN A 95 -0.66 9.73 -7.27
CA GLN A 95 -1.25 10.29 -6.06
C GLN A 95 -0.89 9.40 -4.88
N VAL A 96 -0.54 10.01 -3.76
CA VAL A 96 -0.17 9.26 -2.57
C VAL A 96 -1.03 9.66 -1.39
N TYR A 97 -1.52 8.66 -0.68
CA TYR A 97 -2.14 8.82 0.62
C TYR A 97 -1.12 8.38 1.67
N TYR A 98 -0.84 9.22 2.63
CA TYR A 98 0.26 9.00 3.56
C TYR A 98 -0.14 9.25 5.00
N SER A 99 0.57 8.59 5.90
CA SER A 99 0.48 8.87 7.33
C SER A 99 1.63 9.80 7.70
N ARG A 100 1.33 10.88 8.40
CA ARG A 100 2.34 11.85 8.81
C ARG A 100 3.45 11.22 9.63
N ARG A 101 3.15 10.13 10.34
CA ARG A 101 4.12 9.48 11.22
C ARG A 101 5.19 8.68 10.49
N SER A 102 4.92 8.27 9.27
CA SER A 102 5.79 7.31 8.58
C SER A 102 6.09 7.70 7.15
N VAL A 103 5.91 8.97 6.80
CA VAL A 103 6.14 9.42 5.43
C VAL A 103 7.52 10.03 5.27
N HIS A 104 8.12 9.81 4.11
CA HIS A 104 9.37 10.45 3.71
C HIS A 104 9.05 11.55 2.70
N ASP A 105 9.64 12.72 2.88
CA ASP A 105 9.40 13.88 2.04
C ASP A 105 9.70 13.61 0.57
N GLU A 106 10.71 12.78 0.31
CA GLU A 106 11.08 12.44 -1.06
C GLU A 106 9.92 11.83 -1.84
N LEU A 107 9.15 10.96 -1.18
CA LEU A 107 7.99 10.35 -1.83
C LEU A 107 6.90 11.39 -2.09
N LEU A 108 6.66 12.27 -1.12
CA LEU A 108 5.65 13.31 -1.28
C LEU A 108 6.00 14.24 -2.43
N GLN A 109 7.28 14.58 -2.57
CA GLN A 109 7.72 15.46 -3.65
C GLN A 109 7.67 14.77 -5.01
N ALA A 110 7.85 13.45 -5.04
CA ALA A 110 7.84 12.71 -6.29
C ALA A 110 6.44 12.57 -6.89
N CYS A 111 5.41 12.49 -6.05
CA CYS A 111 4.04 12.30 -6.51
C CYS A 111 3.42 13.63 -6.97
N ASP A 112 2.48 13.54 -7.91
CA ASP A 112 1.76 14.72 -8.40
C ASP A 112 0.85 15.29 -7.32
N ASP A 113 0.13 14.44 -6.62
CA ASP A 113 -0.77 14.85 -5.54
C ASP A 113 -0.46 14.05 -4.28
N ARG A 114 -0.77 14.65 -3.14
CA ARG A 114 -0.53 14.04 -1.85
C ARG A 114 -1.66 14.36 -0.90
N PHE A 115 -2.12 13.34 -0.18
CA PHE A 115 -3.25 13.46 0.73
C PHE A 115 -2.89 12.81 2.06
N GLU A 116 -2.99 13.58 3.13
CA GLU A 116 -2.72 13.04 4.46
C GLU A 116 -3.90 12.20 4.93
N ILE A 117 -3.61 11.03 5.52
CA ILE A 117 -4.63 10.18 6.10
C ILE A 117 -4.94 10.74 7.48
N ILE A 118 -6.12 11.32 7.64
CA ILE A 118 -6.60 11.87 8.89
C ILE A 118 -7.85 11.12 9.34
N ARG A 119 -8.25 11.34 10.58
CA ARG A 119 -9.40 10.65 11.16
C ARG A 119 -10.67 10.86 10.33
N GLU A 120 -10.89 12.07 9.86
CA GLU A 120 -12.07 12.39 9.05
C GLU A 120 -12.08 11.59 7.74
N LEU A 121 -10.92 11.41 7.13
CA LEU A 121 -10.84 10.61 5.91
C LEU A 121 -11.16 9.15 6.20
N ILE A 122 -10.62 8.61 7.29
CA ILE A 122 -10.87 7.23 7.67
C ILE A 122 -12.36 7.01 7.92
N ASP A 123 -12.99 7.94 8.63
CA ASP A 123 -14.41 7.85 8.94
C ASP A 123 -15.27 7.95 7.69
N SER A 124 -14.86 8.78 6.72
CA SER A 124 -15.63 8.99 5.49
C SER A 124 -15.62 7.78 4.58
N VAL A 125 -14.59 6.94 4.64
CA VAL A 125 -14.49 5.74 3.79
C VAL A 125 -14.78 4.46 4.55
N LYS A 126 -15.20 4.57 5.80
CA LYS A 126 -15.49 3.41 6.62
C LYS A 126 -16.66 2.65 6.04
N LEU A 127 -16.45 1.36 5.85
CA LEU A 127 -17.49 0.51 5.28
C LEU A 127 -18.54 0.20 6.34
N GLU A 128 -19.77 0.42 5.99
CA GLU A 128 -20.90 0.00 6.82
C GLU A 128 -21.28 -1.42 6.47
N ARG A 129 -21.82 -2.07 7.47
CA ARG A 129 -22.18 -3.48 7.35
C ARG A 129 -23.65 -3.69 7.53
#